data_3fe22a70a0b05207dcee93f99044d7a6
#
_entry.id   3fe22a70a0b05207dcee93f99044d7a6
#
_cell.length_a   1.000
_cell.length_b   1.000
_cell.length_c   1.000
_cell.angle_alpha   90.00
_cell.angle_beta   90.00
_cell.angle_gamma   90.00
#
_symmetry.space_group_name_H-M   'P 1'
#
loop_
_entity.id
_entity.type
_entity.pdbx_description
1 polymer ?
#
loop_
_entity_poly.entity_id
_entity_poly.type
_entity_poly.pdbx_seq_one_letter_code
_entity_poly.pdbx_strand_id
1 'polypeptide(L)'
;AREFYDLAGDVEKRASCYYRLEDFDALEKLLSNLPERHPLLGELGRMFESVGLHTPAVDAYLRANEPKQAVDCCVLLNQWERAAEIAEDHGYQQIEGLLAKRSGQLLREGQKLLAVELYRRANRPTDAAKLLATIAEEVGVKNACPVRAKKLHVLAALEVERFRKKALDLTTTNGDIAQTTAATLDTLMTQDADSGTGAGRKIMDNAWRGAACYHYYCLAHRQLYDAQYVDAMKTSIRLSEYE
;
A
#
# COMPACT_ATOMS: atom_id res chain seq x y z
N ALA A 1 -13.74 40.55 -18.39
CA ALA A 1 -14.59 39.58 -17.68
C ALA A 1 -14.14 39.43 -16.22
N ARG A 2 -12.86 39.18 -15.95
CA ARG A 2 -12.29 38.96 -14.58
C ARG A 2 -12.67 40.10 -13.63
N GLU A 3 -12.37 41.35 -13.98
CA GLU A 3 -12.67 42.53 -13.16
C GLU A 3 -14.18 42.73 -12.91
N PHE A 4 -15.03 42.39 -13.87
CA PHE A 4 -16.50 42.45 -13.70
C PHE A 4 -17.03 41.42 -12.71
N TYR A 5 -16.47 40.21 -12.68
CA TYR A 5 -16.90 39.18 -11.74
C TYR A 5 -16.30 39.38 -10.34
N ASP A 6 -15.12 40.01 -10.24
CA ASP A 6 -14.55 40.46 -8.97
C ASP A 6 -15.41 41.55 -8.32
N LEU A 7 -15.94 42.48 -9.13
CA LEU A 7 -16.84 43.54 -8.67
C LEU A 7 -18.26 43.02 -8.34
N ALA A 8 -18.74 42.01 -9.07
CA ALA A 8 -20.08 41.45 -8.86
C ALA A 8 -20.15 40.48 -7.64
N GLY A 9 -19.01 40.07 -7.06
CA GLY A 9 -18.97 39.12 -5.94
C GLY A 9 -19.39 37.68 -6.31
N ASP A 10 -19.53 37.38 -7.61
CA ASP A 10 -19.96 36.06 -8.10
C ASP A 10 -18.78 35.10 -8.17
N VAL A 11 -18.63 34.33 -7.10
CA VAL A 11 -17.52 33.43 -6.91
C VAL A 11 -17.50 32.26 -7.91
N GLU A 12 -18.69 31.78 -8.33
CA GLU A 12 -18.83 30.69 -9.31
C GLU A 12 -18.30 31.07 -10.69
N LYS A 13 -18.75 32.23 -11.17
CA LYS A 13 -18.33 32.74 -12.50
C LYS A 13 -16.83 33.10 -12.48
N ARG A 14 -16.35 33.60 -11.35
CA ARG A 14 -14.92 33.88 -11.17
C ARG A 14 -14.07 32.61 -11.23
N ALA A 15 -14.48 31.54 -10.56
CA ALA A 15 -13.84 30.24 -10.64
C ALA A 15 -13.82 29.70 -12.08
N SER A 16 -14.97 29.78 -12.78
CA SER A 16 -15.08 29.36 -14.18
C SER A 16 -14.18 30.18 -15.11
N CYS A 17 -14.00 31.49 -14.83
CA CYS A 17 -13.09 32.33 -15.59
C CYS A 17 -11.62 31.95 -15.37
N TYR A 18 -11.21 31.72 -14.12
CA TYR A 18 -9.84 31.28 -13.82
C TYR A 18 -9.54 29.93 -14.45
N TYR A 19 -10.45 28.98 -14.38
CA TYR A 19 -10.31 27.68 -15.02
C TYR A 19 -10.12 27.79 -16.54
N ARG A 20 -10.95 28.62 -17.22
CA ARG A 20 -10.85 28.85 -18.69
C ARG A 20 -9.59 29.62 -19.10
N LEU A 21 -9.03 30.41 -18.20
CA LEU A 21 -7.78 31.17 -18.42
C LEU A 21 -6.56 30.36 -18.04
N GLU A 22 -6.75 29.13 -17.53
CA GLU A 22 -5.68 28.26 -17.02
C GLU A 22 -4.87 28.91 -15.89
N ASP A 23 -5.48 29.86 -15.14
CA ASP A 23 -4.87 30.54 -13.99
C ASP A 23 -5.15 29.73 -12.72
N PHE A 24 -4.42 28.61 -12.59
CA PHE A 24 -4.61 27.66 -11.48
C PHE A 24 -4.13 28.23 -10.15
N ASP A 25 -3.14 29.12 -10.15
CA ASP A 25 -2.65 29.78 -8.93
C ASP A 25 -3.74 30.69 -8.32
N ALA A 26 -4.51 31.38 -9.18
CA ALA A 26 -5.63 32.19 -8.74
C ALA A 26 -6.80 31.30 -8.25
N LEU A 27 -6.97 30.14 -8.85
CA LEU A 27 -7.98 29.14 -8.45
C LEU A 27 -7.67 28.53 -7.08
N GLU A 28 -6.39 28.22 -6.79
CA GLU A 28 -5.92 27.75 -5.48
C GLU A 28 -6.09 28.81 -4.38
N LYS A 29 -5.79 30.07 -4.69
CA LYS A 29 -6.05 31.18 -3.76
C LYS A 29 -7.55 31.35 -3.48
N LEU A 30 -8.39 31.13 -4.49
CA LEU A 30 -9.83 31.17 -4.32
C LEU A 30 -10.29 29.99 -3.45
N LEU A 31 -9.76 28.79 -3.64
CA LEU A 31 -10.01 27.63 -2.79
C LEU A 31 -9.66 27.93 -1.33
N SER A 32 -8.49 28.54 -1.07
CA SER A 32 -8.02 28.86 0.29
C SER A 32 -8.92 29.86 1.01
N ASN A 33 -9.55 30.78 0.30
CA ASN A 33 -10.42 31.82 0.84
C ASN A 33 -11.87 31.38 1.08
N LEU A 34 -12.28 30.21 0.56
CA LEU A 34 -13.63 29.71 0.75
C LEU A 34 -13.81 29.07 2.14
N PRO A 35 -14.99 29.23 2.77
CA PRO A 35 -15.31 28.54 4.00
C PRO A 35 -15.48 27.04 3.78
N GLU A 36 -15.31 26.26 4.83
CA GLU A 36 -15.58 24.81 4.82
C GLU A 36 -17.04 24.52 4.43
N ARG A 37 -17.25 23.43 3.71
CA ARG A 37 -18.56 22.98 3.21
C ARG A 37 -19.26 23.95 2.26
N HIS A 38 -18.51 24.82 1.60
CA HIS A 38 -19.09 25.67 0.55
C HIS A 38 -19.48 24.82 -0.68
N PRO A 39 -20.64 25.03 -1.31
CA PRO A 39 -21.11 24.20 -2.43
C PRO A 39 -20.16 24.19 -3.64
N LEU A 40 -19.41 25.28 -3.85
CA LEU A 40 -18.41 25.38 -4.91
C LEU A 40 -17.18 24.47 -4.73
N LEU A 41 -16.91 24.01 -3.53
CA LEU A 41 -15.69 23.20 -3.26
C LEU A 41 -15.68 21.90 -4.08
N GLY A 42 -16.83 21.24 -4.23
CA GLY A 42 -16.96 20.05 -5.06
C GLY A 42 -16.73 20.32 -6.55
N GLU A 43 -17.15 21.51 -7.05
CA GLU A 43 -16.90 21.92 -8.44
C GLU A 43 -15.44 22.27 -8.68
N LEU A 44 -14.82 22.98 -7.73
CA LEU A 44 -13.38 23.27 -7.76
C LEU A 44 -12.56 21.97 -7.74
N GLY A 45 -12.95 21.00 -6.92
CA GLY A 45 -12.34 19.67 -6.90
C GLY A 45 -12.36 19.01 -8.28
N ARG A 46 -13.51 19.01 -8.96
CA ARG A 46 -13.63 18.49 -10.33
C ARG A 46 -12.80 19.26 -11.36
N MET A 47 -12.70 20.58 -11.23
CA MET A 47 -11.86 21.41 -12.10
C MET A 47 -10.38 21.04 -11.93
N PHE A 48 -9.88 20.93 -10.70
CA PHE A 48 -8.51 20.52 -10.43
C PHE A 48 -8.22 19.06 -10.85
N GLU A 49 -9.15 18.15 -10.63
CA GLU A 49 -9.06 16.76 -11.07
C GLU A 49 -8.90 16.65 -12.58
N SER A 50 -9.70 17.40 -13.37
CA SER A 50 -9.65 17.40 -14.83
C SER A 50 -8.31 17.87 -15.39
N VAL A 51 -7.58 18.70 -14.64
CA VAL A 51 -6.25 19.22 -15.00
C VAL A 51 -5.13 18.33 -14.47
N GLY A 52 -5.44 17.42 -13.53
CA GLY A 52 -4.45 16.54 -12.90
C GLY A 52 -3.74 17.17 -11.70
N LEU A 53 -4.24 18.29 -11.17
CA LEU A 53 -3.75 18.93 -9.97
C LEU A 53 -4.35 18.23 -8.72
N HIS A 54 -3.72 17.13 -8.30
CA HIS A 54 -4.24 16.22 -7.28
C HIS A 54 -4.30 16.84 -5.87
N THR A 55 -3.30 17.62 -5.48
CA THR A 55 -3.23 18.19 -4.13
C THR A 55 -4.41 19.13 -3.86
N PRO A 56 -4.66 20.17 -4.68
CA PRO A 56 -5.79 21.05 -4.47
C PRO A 56 -7.14 20.37 -4.73
N ALA A 57 -7.21 19.37 -5.62
CA ALA A 57 -8.43 18.59 -5.85
C ALA A 57 -8.85 17.82 -4.60
N VAL A 58 -7.92 17.09 -3.98
CA VAL A 58 -8.19 16.33 -2.76
C VAL A 58 -8.55 17.26 -1.60
N ASP A 59 -7.84 18.37 -1.43
CA ASP A 59 -8.14 19.35 -0.38
C ASP A 59 -9.53 19.98 -0.57
N ALA A 60 -9.92 20.26 -1.82
CA ALA A 60 -11.25 20.75 -2.13
C ALA A 60 -12.36 19.75 -1.76
N TYR A 61 -12.19 18.47 -2.11
CA TYR A 61 -13.16 17.42 -1.79
C TYR A 61 -13.23 17.13 -0.29
N LEU A 62 -12.11 17.14 0.43
CA LEU A 62 -12.09 16.94 1.89
C LEU A 62 -12.82 18.10 2.60
N ARG A 63 -12.56 19.35 2.19
CA ARG A 63 -13.27 20.54 2.72
C ARG A 63 -14.75 20.57 2.33
N ALA A 64 -15.12 19.98 1.19
CA ALA A 64 -16.52 19.75 0.80
C ALA A 64 -17.22 18.68 1.62
N ASN A 65 -16.48 17.92 2.46
CA ASN A 65 -16.95 16.73 3.16
C ASN A 65 -17.39 15.59 2.21
N GLU A 66 -16.65 15.43 1.12
CA GLU A 66 -16.86 14.40 0.10
C GLU A 66 -15.65 13.43 0.03
N PRO A 67 -15.36 12.65 1.09
CA PRO A 67 -14.17 11.82 1.18
C PRO A 67 -14.12 10.74 0.09
N LYS A 68 -15.29 10.29 -0.38
CA LYS A 68 -15.38 9.33 -1.49
C LYS A 68 -14.74 9.88 -2.76
N GLN A 69 -15.08 11.11 -3.14
CA GLN A 69 -14.53 11.75 -4.34
C GLN A 69 -13.04 12.03 -4.19
N ALA A 70 -12.59 12.38 -2.97
CA ALA A 70 -11.17 12.53 -2.66
C ALA A 70 -10.40 11.23 -2.86
N VAL A 71 -10.93 10.08 -2.39
CA VAL A 71 -10.33 8.76 -2.60
C VAL A 71 -10.33 8.38 -4.08
N ASP A 72 -11.46 8.54 -4.78
CA ASP A 72 -11.57 8.23 -6.21
C ASP A 72 -10.58 9.07 -7.03
N CYS A 73 -10.42 10.36 -6.71
CA CYS A 73 -9.43 11.25 -7.32
C CYS A 73 -7.99 10.74 -7.08
N CYS A 74 -7.63 10.38 -5.85
CA CYS A 74 -6.32 9.82 -5.54
C CYS A 74 -6.05 8.51 -6.30
N VAL A 75 -7.06 7.65 -6.44
CA VAL A 75 -6.96 6.38 -7.18
C VAL A 75 -6.74 6.63 -8.67
N LEU A 76 -7.47 7.56 -9.28
CA LEU A 76 -7.29 7.94 -10.69
C LEU A 76 -5.88 8.47 -10.97
N LEU A 77 -5.34 9.25 -10.03
CA LEU A 77 -4.00 9.83 -10.11
C LEU A 77 -2.89 8.88 -9.60
N ASN A 78 -3.23 7.61 -9.31
CA ASN A 78 -2.32 6.56 -8.86
C ASN A 78 -1.60 6.87 -7.51
N GLN A 79 -2.22 7.70 -6.64
CA GLN A 79 -1.72 8.06 -5.31
C GLN A 79 -2.35 7.18 -4.23
N TRP A 80 -1.96 5.90 -4.22
CA TRP A 80 -2.56 4.89 -3.35
C TRP A 80 -2.28 5.08 -1.86
N GLU A 81 -1.13 5.64 -1.49
CA GLU A 81 -0.78 5.94 -0.09
C GLU A 81 -1.79 6.95 0.48
N ARG A 82 -1.97 8.06 -0.22
CA ARG A 82 -2.91 9.11 0.21
C ARG A 82 -4.37 8.65 0.16
N ALA A 83 -4.73 7.83 -0.83
CA ALA A 83 -6.06 7.23 -0.89
C ALA A 83 -6.33 6.31 0.32
N ALA A 84 -5.33 5.53 0.74
CA ALA A 84 -5.44 4.66 1.91
C ALA A 84 -5.58 5.46 3.21
N GLU A 85 -4.76 6.50 3.40
CA GLU A 85 -4.83 7.39 4.57
C GLU A 85 -6.21 8.05 4.70
N ILE A 86 -6.71 8.66 3.61
CA ILE A 86 -8.04 9.29 3.60
C ILE A 86 -9.15 8.26 3.87
N ALA A 87 -9.04 7.06 3.34
CA ALA A 87 -10.02 6.00 3.55
C ALA A 87 -10.02 5.47 4.99
N GLU A 88 -8.86 5.37 5.63
CA GLU A 88 -8.72 5.00 7.05
C GLU A 88 -9.31 6.08 7.96
N ASP A 89 -8.97 7.36 7.72
CA ASP A 89 -9.45 8.50 8.53
C ASP A 89 -10.97 8.67 8.48
N HIS A 90 -11.58 8.39 7.32
CA HIS A 90 -13.02 8.54 7.11
C HIS A 90 -13.81 7.21 7.16
N GLY A 91 -13.16 6.08 7.50
CA GLY A 91 -13.79 4.77 7.60
C GLY A 91 -14.34 4.23 6.28
N TYR A 92 -13.71 4.57 5.15
CA TYR A 92 -14.18 4.20 3.81
C TYR A 92 -13.70 2.80 3.41
N GLN A 93 -14.55 1.79 3.62
CA GLN A 93 -14.20 0.37 3.39
C GLN A 93 -14.06 -0.02 1.90
N GLN A 94 -14.57 0.77 0.96
CA GLN A 94 -14.59 0.41 -0.46
C GLN A 94 -13.20 0.45 -1.13
N ILE A 95 -12.18 1.01 -0.48
CA ILE A 95 -10.81 1.04 -1.01
C ILE A 95 -10.25 -0.38 -1.23
N GLU A 96 -10.64 -1.34 -0.39
CA GLU A 96 -10.23 -2.74 -0.55
C GLU A 96 -10.72 -3.34 -1.87
N GLY A 97 -11.96 -3.05 -2.24
CA GLY A 97 -12.52 -3.47 -3.51
C GLY A 97 -11.82 -2.84 -4.72
N LEU A 98 -11.45 -1.56 -4.63
CA LEU A 98 -10.70 -0.85 -5.68
C LEU A 98 -9.29 -1.43 -5.83
N LEU A 99 -8.60 -1.66 -4.70
CA LEU A 99 -7.28 -2.30 -4.68
C LEU A 99 -7.33 -3.71 -5.27
N ALA A 100 -8.32 -4.53 -4.86
CA ALA A 100 -8.49 -5.89 -5.37
C ALA A 100 -8.78 -5.89 -6.88
N LYS A 101 -9.61 -4.96 -7.37
CA LYS A 101 -9.91 -4.81 -8.79
C LYS A 101 -8.67 -4.42 -9.59
N ARG A 102 -7.89 -3.44 -9.12
CA ARG A 102 -6.68 -2.98 -9.80
C ARG A 102 -5.56 -4.00 -9.76
N SER A 103 -5.33 -4.64 -8.60
CA SER A 103 -4.35 -5.73 -8.49
C SER A 103 -4.71 -6.92 -9.39
N GLY A 104 -6.00 -7.30 -9.44
CA GLY A 104 -6.49 -8.35 -10.33
C GLY A 104 -6.30 -8.01 -11.81
N GLN A 105 -6.40 -6.74 -12.20
CA GLN A 105 -6.09 -6.28 -13.56
C GLN A 105 -4.58 -6.42 -13.85
N LEU A 106 -3.71 -5.92 -12.97
CA LEU A 106 -2.26 -6.02 -13.11
C LEU A 106 -1.79 -7.48 -13.19
N LEU A 107 -2.40 -8.37 -12.41
CA LEU A 107 -2.09 -9.80 -12.46
C LEU A 107 -2.48 -10.44 -13.80
N ARG A 108 -3.62 -10.05 -14.39
CA ARG A 108 -4.04 -10.51 -15.72
C ARG A 108 -3.12 -10.01 -16.82
N GLU A 109 -2.60 -8.81 -16.69
CA GLU A 109 -1.61 -8.21 -17.60
C GLU A 109 -0.20 -8.81 -17.40
N GLY A 110 -0.01 -9.72 -16.44
CA GLY A 110 1.29 -10.32 -16.11
C GLY A 110 2.22 -9.41 -15.32
N GLN A 111 1.78 -8.23 -14.93
CA GLN A 111 2.56 -7.21 -14.22
C GLN A 111 2.58 -7.47 -12.70
N LYS A 112 3.02 -8.67 -12.28
CA LYS A 112 2.97 -9.14 -10.90
C LYS A 112 3.70 -8.23 -9.91
N LEU A 113 4.86 -7.70 -10.29
CA LEU A 113 5.65 -6.83 -9.41
C LEU A 113 4.98 -5.47 -9.20
N LEU A 114 4.25 -4.96 -10.20
CA LEU A 114 3.47 -3.73 -10.03
C LEU A 114 2.27 -3.94 -9.10
N ALA A 115 1.68 -5.13 -9.10
CA ALA A 115 0.63 -5.46 -8.13
C ALA A 115 1.18 -5.53 -6.69
N VAL A 116 2.41 -6.03 -6.49
CA VAL A 116 3.09 -5.98 -5.18
C VAL A 116 3.34 -4.54 -4.76
N GLU A 117 3.84 -3.72 -5.67
CA GLU A 117 4.11 -2.30 -5.40
C GLU A 117 2.82 -1.53 -5.06
N LEU A 118 1.70 -1.87 -5.72
CA LEU A 118 0.38 -1.32 -5.40
C LEU A 118 -0.02 -1.61 -3.95
N TYR A 119 0.11 -2.88 -3.49
CA TYR A 119 -0.20 -3.24 -2.10
C TYR A 119 0.75 -2.58 -1.10
N ARG A 120 2.04 -2.42 -1.45
CA ARG A 120 3.01 -1.70 -0.61
C ARG A 120 2.62 -0.23 -0.42
N ARG A 121 2.26 0.46 -1.51
CA ARG A 121 1.81 1.86 -1.48
C ARG A 121 0.49 2.05 -0.75
N ALA A 122 -0.38 1.05 -0.81
CA ALA A 122 -1.64 1.04 -0.08
C ALA A 122 -1.49 0.63 1.41
N ASN A 123 -0.24 0.56 1.93
CA ASN A 123 0.06 0.15 3.30
C ASN A 123 -0.54 -1.23 3.70
N ARG A 124 -0.60 -2.16 2.71
CA ARG A 124 -1.11 -3.53 2.88
C ARG A 124 0.01 -4.57 2.75
N PRO A 125 0.95 -4.65 3.72
CA PRO A 125 2.14 -5.48 3.64
C PRO A 125 1.84 -6.98 3.67
N THR A 126 0.76 -7.40 4.35
CA THR A 126 0.35 -8.81 4.41
C THR A 126 -0.06 -9.33 3.03
N ASP A 127 -0.80 -8.54 2.26
CA ASP A 127 -1.25 -8.92 0.92
C ASP A 127 -0.09 -8.85 -0.09
N ALA A 128 0.79 -7.86 0.05
CA ALA A 128 2.05 -7.79 -0.70
C ALA A 128 2.93 -9.02 -0.44
N ALA A 129 3.08 -9.45 0.82
CA ALA A 129 3.86 -10.61 1.19
C ALA A 129 3.27 -11.92 0.67
N LYS A 130 1.95 -12.11 0.75
CA LYS A 130 1.26 -13.27 0.15
C LYS A 130 1.52 -13.36 -1.35
N LEU A 131 1.39 -12.23 -2.05
CA LEU A 131 1.62 -12.17 -3.49
C LEU A 131 3.07 -12.45 -3.83
N LEU A 132 4.03 -11.92 -3.07
CA LEU A 132 5.46 -12.20 -3.23
C LEU A 132 5.77 -13.68 -3.02
N ALA A 133 5.18 -14.33 -2.01
CA ALA A 133 5.34 -15.77 -1.77
C ALA A 133 4.81 -16.61 -2.94
N THR A 134 3.62 -16.29 -3.45
CA THR A 134 3.05 -16.95 -4.64
C THR A 134 3.94 -16.79 -5.88
N ILE A 135 4.49 -15.59 -6.11
CA ILE A 135 5.43 -15.35 -7.22
C ILE A 135 6.73 -16.14 -7.00
N ALA A 136 7.21 -16.24 -5.75
CA ALA A 136 8.41 -16.99 -5.42
C ALA A 136 8.27 -18.49 -5.70
N GLU A 137 7.13 -19.09 -5.32
CA GLU A 137 6.80 -20.48 -5.63
C GLU A 137 6.75 -20.72 -7.15
N GLU A 138 6.10 -19.83 -7.88
CA GLU A 138 6.01 -19.94 -9.32
C GLU A 138 7.37 -19.83 -10.01
N VAL A 139 8.22 -18.90 -9.58
CA VAL A 139 9.59 -18.71 -10.10
C VAL A 139 10.50 -19.87 -9.71
N GLY A 140 10.34 -20.39 -8.49
CA GLY A 140 11.14 -21.52 -8.01
C GLY A 140 10.83 -22.83 -8.71
N VAL A 141 9.54 -23.15 -8.84
CA VAL A 141 9.07 -24.43 -9.39
C VAL A 141 9.00 -24.39 -10.93
N LYS A 142 8.28 -23.41 -11.50
CA LYS A 142 8.03 -23.37 -12.95
C LYS A 142 9.24 -22.89 -13.74
N ASN A 143 9.95 -21.87 -13.24
CA ASN A 143 11.06 -21.25 -13.96
C ASN A 143 12.43 -21.80 -13.53
N ALA A 144 12.48 -22.77 -12.60
CA ALA A 144 13.71 -23.38 -12.06
C ALA A 144 14.78 -22.33 -11.64
N CYS A 145 14.35 -21.20 -11.05
CA CYS A 145 15.23 -20.13 -10.60
C CYS A 145 15.28 -20.02 -9.07
N PRO A 146 15.91 -20.96 -8.34
CA PRO A 146 15.86 -21.04 -6.88
C PRO A 146 16.46 -19.82 -6.18
N VAL A 147 17.47 -19.19 -6.76
CA VAL A 147 18.09 -17.97 -6.21
C VAL A 147 17.11 -16.78 -6.23
N ARG A 148 16.31 -16.65 -7.28
CA ARG A 148 15.29 -15.60 -7.38
C ARG A 148 14.14 -15.89 -6.42
N ALA A 149 13.69 -17.14 -6.32
CA ALA A 149 12.66 -17.56 -5.40
C ALA A 149 13.06 -17.27 -3.95
N LYS A 150 14.29 -17.63 -3.54
CA LYS A 150 14.84 -17.28 -2.24
C LYS A 150 14.76 -15.77 -1.95
N LYS A 151 15.21 -14.93 -2.90
CA LYS A 151 15.17 -13.46 -2.74
C LYS A 151 13.75 -12.92 -2.57
N LEU A 152 12.78 -13.47 -3.30
CA LEU A 152 11.37 -13.09 -3.19
C LEU A 152 10.76 -13.49 -1.85
N HIS A 153 11.07 -14.67 -1.34
CA HIS A 153 10.65 -15.10 0.00
C HIS A 153 11.25 -14.21 1.11
N VAL A 154 12.54 -13.87 1.01
CA VAL A 154 13.16 -12.90 1.93
C VAL A 154 12.48 -11.55 1.88
N LEU A 155 12.19 -11.03 0.68
CA LEU A 155 11.44 -9.79 0.51
C LEU A 155 10.06 -9.85 1.17
N ALA A 156 9.33 -10.95 1.00
CA ALA A 156 8.02 -11.14 1.62
C ALA A 156 8.11 -11.07 3.15
N ALA A 157 9.09 -11.73 3.74
CA ALA A 157 9.31 -11.70 5.20
C ALA A 157 9.67 -10.30 5.69
N LEU A 158 10.57 -9.59 4.99
CA LEU A 158 11.01 -8.25 5.35
C LEU A 158 9.89 -7.19 5.23
N GLU A 159 8.95 -7.34 4.29
CA GLU A 159 7.81 -6.41 4.18
C GLU A 159 6.91 -6.51 5.43
N VAL A 160 6.62 -7.72 5.90
CA VAL A 160 5.81 -7.90 7.11
C VAL A 160 6.58 -7.42 8.36
N GLU A 161 7.88 -7.70 8.44
CA GLU A 161 8.71 -7.26 9.58
C GLU A 161 8.84 -5.73 9.64
N ARG A 162 9.01 -5.07 8.50
CA ARG A 162 9.08 -3.61 8.40
C ARG A 162 7.79 -2.96 8.88
N PHE A 163 6.65 -3.52 8.52
CA PHE A 163 5.36 -3.04 9.00
C PHE A 163 5.22 -3.20 10.52
N ARG A 164 5.60 -4.36 11.07
CA ARG A 164 5.58 -4.57 12.52
C ARG A 164 6.47 -3.59 13.27
N LYS A 165 7.66 -3.27 12.74
CA LYS A 165 8.54 -2.26 13.33
C LYS A 165 7.91 -0.87 13.30
N LYS A 166 7.35 -0.45 12.17
CA LYS A 166 6.64 0.83 12.07
C LYS A 166 5.48 0.93 13.07
N ALA A 167 4.68 -0.12 13.19
CA ALA A 167 3.59 -0.17 14.17
C ALA A 167 4.11 -0.06 15.61
N LEU A 168 5.22 -0.70 15.92
CA LEU A 168 5.85 -0.64 17.25
C LEU A 168 6.43 0.76 17.53
N ASP A 169 7.10 1.38 16.56
CA ASP A 169 7.66 2.73 16.70
C ASP A 169 6.58 3.79 16.91
N LEU A 170 5.42 3.67 16.25
CA LEU A 170 4.27 4.54 16.46
C LEU A 170 3.67 4.41 17.87
N THR A 171 3.74 3.21 18.46
CA THR A 171 3.25 2.98 19.83
C THR A 171 4.21 3.53 20.89
N THR A 172 5.51 3.60 20.61
CA THR A 172 6.51 4.11 21.57
C THR A 172 6.57 5.64 21.64
N THR A 173 6.12 6.35 20.61
CA THR A 173 6.13 7.83 20.56
C THR A 173 4.99 8.48 21.33
N ASN A 174 3.90 7.77 21.61
CA ASN A 174 2.75 8.27 22.35
C ASN A 174 2.70 7.67 23.76
N GLY A 175 3.39 8.31 24.71
CA GLY A 175 3.68 7.79 26.05
C GLY A 175 2.49 7.40 26.97
N ASP A 176 1.24 7.81 26.67
CA ASP A 176 0.03 7.43 27.43
C ASP A 176 -0.71 6.23 26.81
N ILE A 177 -0.38 5.87 25.60
CA ILE A 177 -0.97 4.72 24.88
C ILE A 177 -0.17 3.44 25.13
N ALA A 178 1.06 3.56 25.67
CA ALA A 178 1.98 2.44 25.84
C ALA A 178 1.44 1.30 26.73
N GLN A 179 0.65 1.61 27.78
CA GLN A 179 0.05 0.57 28.63
C GLN A 179 -1.16 -0.11 27.96
N THR A 180 -1.98 0.65 27.23
CA THR A 180 -3.13 0.11 26.49
C THR A 180 -2.68 -0.69 25.26
N THR A 181 -1.58 -0.29 24.62
CA THR A 181 -1.04 -0.98 23.45
C THR A 181 -0.17 -2.18 23.81
N ALA A 182 0.52 -2.19 24.97
CA ALA A 182 1.17 -3.41 25.47
C ALA A 182 0.11 -4.47 25.81
N ALA A 183 -1.01 -4.08 26.44
CA ALA A 183 -2.14 -4.97 26.68
C ALA A 183 -2.85 -5.41 25.40
N THR A 184 -3.00 -4.53 24.40
CA THR A 184 -3.53 -4.90 23.07
C THR A 184 -2.56 -5.73 22.27
N LEU A 185 -1.25 -5.51 22.35
CA LEU A 185 -0.24 -6.38 21.75
C LEU A 185 -0.21 -7.75 22.42
N ASP A 186 -0.33 -7.83 23.73
CA ASP A 186 -0.43 -9.09 24.47
C ASP A 186 -1.75 -9.82 24.15
N THR A 187 -2.86 -9.07 24.05
CA THR A 187 -4.15 -9.60 23.58
C THR A 187 -4.09 -10.02 22.12
N LEU A 188 -3.40 -9.26 21.25
CA LEU A 188 -3.15 -9.62 19.87
C LEU A 188 -2.20 -10.83 19.74
N MET A 189 -1.29 -11.00 20.68
CA MET A 189 -0.41 -12.20 20.77
C MET A 189 -1.15 -13.43 21.30
N THR A 190 -2.16 -13.24 22.17
CA THR A 190 -2.95 -14.32 22.77
C THR A 190 -4.24 -14.64 22.00
N GLN A 191 -4.83 -13.69 21.28
CA GLN A 191 -5.95 -13.91 20.34
C GLN A 191 -5.54 -14.56 19.02
N ASP A 192 -4.29 -14.94 18.87
CA ASP A 192 -3.72 -15.56 17.66
C ASP A 192 -4.31 -16.96 17.29
N ALA A 193 -5.32 -17.42 18.02
CA ALA A 193 -5.99 -18.67 17.67
C ALA A 193 -7.11 -18.49 16.62
N ASP A 194 -7.81 -17.31 16.56
CA ASP A 194 -9.06 -17.20 15.76
C ASP A 194 -9.25 -15.94 14.91
N SER A 195 -8.41 -14.92 14.93
CA SER A 195 -8.64 -13.72 14.13
C SER A 195 -7.38 -13.03 13.61
N GLY A 196 -7.38 -12.77 12.33
CA GLY A 196 -6.62 -11.81 11.48
C GLY A 196 -5.14 -11.51 11.72
N THR A 197 -4.66 -11.42 12.93
CA THR A 197 -3.27 -11.06 13.28
C THR A 197 -2.33 -12.26 13.29
N GLY A 198 -2.82 -13.45 13.60
CA GLY A 198 -2.10 -14.71 13.39
C GLY A 198 -1.74 -14.97 11.93
N ALA A 199 -2.50 -14.41 11.01
CA ALA A 199 -2.23 -14.52 9.58
C ALA A 199 -0.90 -13.85 9.19
N GLY A 200 -0.58 -12.67 9.73
CA GLY A 200 0.67 -11.97 9.44
C GLY A 200 1.91 -12.73 9.92
N ARG A 201 1.84 -13.32 11.13
CA ARG A 201 2.93 -14.15 11.68
C ARG A 201 3.12 -15.43 10.86
N LYS A 202 2.04 -16.13 10.56
CA LYS A 202 2.09 -17.33 9.69
C LYS A 202 2.65 -17.02 8.30
N ILE A 203 2.28 -15.88 7.71
CA ILE A 203 2.81 -15.46 6.41
C ILE A 203 4.32 -15.20 6.51
N MET A 204 4.77 -14.53 7.57
CA MET A 204 6.18 -14.26 7.82
C MET A 204 6.97 -15.55 8.05
N ASP A 205 6.46 -16.45 8.89
CA ASP A 205 7.09 -17.76 9.18
C ASP A 205 7.15 -18.62 7.92
N ASN A 206 6.09 -18.67 7.13
CA ASN A 206 6.07 -19.37 5.84
C ASN A 206 7.06 -18.74 4.83
N ALA A 207 7.18 -17.42 4.80
CA ALA A 207 8.14 -16.75 3.94
C ALA A 207 9.58 -17.05 4.34
N TRP A 208 9.91 -17.02 5.64
CA TRP A 208 11.24 -17.41 6.14
C TRP A 208 11.52 -18.90 5.90
N ARG A 209 10.53 -19.76 6.10
CA ARG A 209 10.63 -21.19 5.81
C ARG A 209 10.94 -21.42 4.33
N GLY A 210 10.20 -20.78 3.40
CA GLY A 210 10.48 -20.84 1.98
C GLY A 210 11.87 -20.32 1.61
N ALA A 211 12.31 -19.20 2.23
CA ALA A 211 13.66 -18.67 2.02
C ALA A 211 14.75 -19.65 2.49
N ALA A 212 14.55 -20.31 3.63
CA ALA A 212 15.45 -21.32 4.15
C ALA A 212 15.50 -22.57 3.24
N CYS A 213 14.35 -23.06 2.79
CA CYS A 213 14.24 -24.16 1.84
C CYS A 213 15.09 -23.92 0.59
N TYR A 214 14.87 -22.81 -0.12
CA TYR A 214 15.66 -22.47 -1.28
C TYR A 214 17.13 -22.14 -0.98
N HIS A 215 17.44 -21.70 0.25
CA HIS A 215 18.84 -21.52 0.66
C HIS A 215 19.57 -22.86 0.76
N TYR A 216 19.00 -23.83 1.47
CA TYR A 216 19.61 -25.16 1.62
C TYR A 216 19.66 -25.90 0.28
N TYR A 217 18.64 -25.75 -0.56
CA TYR A 217 18.66 -26.28 -1.92
C TYR A 217 19.86 -25.75 -2.72
N CYS A 218 20.05 -24.43 -2.76
CA CYS A 218 21.18 -23.83 -3.48
C CYS A 218 22.53 -24.24 -2.87
N LEU A 219 22.61 -24.38 -1.54
CA LEU A 219 23.82 -24.78 -0.83
C LEU A 219 24.19 -26.24 -1.14
N ALA A 220 23.22 -27.15 -1.08
CA ALA A 220 23.43 -28.55 -1.43
C ALA A 220 23.94 -28.73 -2.86
N HIS A 221 23.35 -28.01 -3.82
CA HIS A 221 23.82 -28.02 -5.21
C HIS A 221 25.24 -27.49 -5.36
N ARG A 222 25.61 -26.43 -4.65
CA ARG A 222 26.99 -25.91 -4.65
C ARG A 222 27.96 -26.95 -4.08
N GLN A 223 27.63 -27.56 -2.93
CA GLN A 223 28.46 -28.59 -2.29
C GLN A 223 28.63 -29.82 -3.20
N LEU A 224 27.58 -30.23 -3.91
CA LEU A 224 27.68 -31.30 -4.90
C LEU A 224 28.62 -30.93 -6.06
N TYR A 225 28.55 -29.70 -6.55
CA TYR A 225 29.43 -29.20 -7.60
C TYR A 225 30.90 -29.18 -7.15
N ASP A 226 31.12 -28.79 -5.89
CA ASP A 226 32.45 -28.73 -5.25
C ASP A 226 32.93 -30.11 -4.79
N ALA A 227 32.24 -31.23 -5.12
CA ALA A 227 32.52 -32.62 -4.72
C ALA A 227 32.53 -32.87 -3.21
N GLN A 228 31.86 -32.00 -2.42
CA GLN A 228 31.71 -32.15 -0.96
C GLN A 228 30.48 -33.00 -0.62
N TYR A 229 30.53 -34.29 -0.96
CA TYR A 229 29.36 -35.19 -0.90
C TYR A 229 28.76 -35.34 0.51
N VAL A 230 29.63 -35.45 1.53
CA VAL A 230 29.18 -35.62 2.92
C VAL A 230 28.42 -34.39 3.41
N ASP A 231 28.90 -33.20 3.09
CA ASP A 231 28.25 -31.97 3.52
C ASP A 231 26.97 -31.71 2.70
N ALA A 232 26.96 -32.10 1.43
CA ALA A 232 25.76 -32.09 0.62
C ALA A 232 24.67 -33.01 1.19
N MET A 233 25.01 -34.20 1.66
CA MET A 233 24.07 -35.11 2.32
C MET A 233 23.48 -34.50 3.59
N LYS A 234 24.33 -33.92 4.47
CA LYS A 234 23.87 -33.24 5.68
C LYS A 234 22.93 -32.08 5.39
N THR A 235 23.25 -31.29 4.34
CA THR A 235 22.43 -30.17 3.93
C THR A 235 21.10 -30.64 3.31
N SER A 236 21.08 -31.74 2.59
CA SER A 236 19.84 -32.33 2.03
C SER A 236 18.95 -32.89 3.14
N ILE A 237 19.48 -33.48 4.20
CA ILE A 237 18.68 -33.88 5.36
C ILE A 237 18.03 -32.68 6.04
N ARG A 238 18.76 -31.56 6.20
CA ARG A 238 18.15 -30.31 6.71
C ARG A 238 17.10 -29.75 5.79
N LEU A 239 17.26 -29.89 4.47
CA LEU A 239 16.26 -29.45 3.51
C LEU A 239 14.92 -30.17 3.71
N SER A 240 14.95 -31.49 3.98
CA SER A 240 13.73 -32.28 4.22
C SER A 240 12.92 -31.86 5.47
N GLU A 241 13.53 -31.12 6.41
CA GLU A 241 12.81 -30.57 7.56
C GLU A 241 11.91 -29.38 7.20
N TYR A 242 12.11 -28.79 6.00
CA TYR A 242 11.39 -27.63 5.50
C TYR A 242 10.33 -27.96 4.44
N GLU A 243 10.26 -29.20 3.99
CA GLU A 243 9.19 -29.70 3.13
C GLU A 243 7.93 -29.99 3.98
#